data_134cb91deff7c4627267271f4821a844
#
_entry.id   134cb91deff7c4627267271f4821a844
#
_cell.length_a   1.000
_cell.length_b   1.000
_cell.length_c   1.000
_cell.angle_alpha   90.00
_cell.angle_beta   90.00
_cell.angle_gamma   90.00
#
_symmetry.space_group_name_H-M   'P 1'
#
loop_
_entity.id
_entity.type
_entity.pdbx_description
1 polymer ?
#
loop_
_entity_poly.entity_id
_entity_poly.type
_entity_poly.pdbx_seq_one_letter_code
_entity_poly.pdbx_strand_id
1 'polypeptide(L)'
;GLVGSEMCIRDSYKAVEKAERELRSANAEYFYQKSLRDNPQIAQAASNPISRMWQKRRIKQQYAKAARQAGQAAAQGAAATAENGFRVTKLAAEGGERVAEFAARNWKTILIVAVFGLLALLLITGLQSCTVMAGTAGTGVTASSYFSKDKDMLGAEKAYAKLEQKLQRYLDTYEATHNYDEYHFYLDEIEHDPYVLISILSALHDGVFTLAEVQSEIEMLFEKQYILTETVTMQIRYRTKMMVIIGPYGVPQVITYQEPYEYYICTVKLKNKDLSHLPVEVLTEEQLSAYSLYMRTLGNRPDLFGQAQYPNASTLKQPTYYDIPPEALKDDRFAAMMEEATKYIGYPYVWGGSSPSTSFDCSGYISWVLNHSGWNVGRQTAQGLYNLCTPVSTAQVKPGDLVFFKGTYDTPGVSHCGIYVGNSIMLHCGDPISYTNLNSKYWQEHFYSYGRLP
;
A
#
# COMPACT_ATOMS: atom_id res chain seq x y z
N GLY A 1 56.85 11.76 17.84
CA GLY A 1 56.73 10.38 17.30
C GLY A 1 55.31 9.75 17.42
N LEU A 2 54.45 10.23 18.35
CA LEU A 2 53.12 9.63 18.61
C LEU A 2 52.00 10.21 17.72
N VAL A 3 52.12 11.45 17.26
CA VAL A 3 51.08 12.10 16.43
C VAL A 3 51.03 11.56 15.00
N GLY A 4 52.14 11.05 14.44
CA GLY A 4 52.19 10.44 13.12
C GLY A 4 51.51 9.06 13.03
N SER A 5 51.53 8.28 14.11
CA SER A 5 50.96 6.93 14.14
C SER A 5 49.43 6.95 14.25
N GLU A 6 48.85 7.88 14.99
CA GLU A 6 47.37 8.02 15.09
C GLU A 6 46.75 8.50 13.81
N MET A 7 47.42 9.37 13.04
CA MET A 7 46.97 9.86 11.76
C MET A 7 46.99 8.75 10.69
N CYS A 8 48.06 7.92 10.65
CA CYS A 8 48.12 6.74 9.78
C CYS A 8 47.04 5.68 10.10
N ILE A 9 46.76 5.44 11.38
CA ILE A 9 45.72 4.50 11.81
C ILE A 9 44.34 5.00 11.40
N ARG A 10 44.05 6.29 11.55
CA ARG A 10 42.78 6.89 11.18
C ARG A 10 42.56 6.91 9.67
N ASP A 11 43.60 7.12 8.88
CA ASP A 11 43.49 7.09 7.40
C ASP A 11 43.37 5.65 6.91
N SER A 12 44.02 4.68 7.54
CA SER A 12 43.79 3.26 7.26
C SER A 12 42.37 2.81 7.57
N TYR A 13 41.78 3.26 8.70
CA TYR A 13 40.37 2.99 9.04
C TYR A 13 39.41 3.58 8.00
N LYS A 14 39.63 4.80 7.53
CA LYS A 14 38.80 5.42 6.46
C LYS A 14 38.92 4.68 5.12
N ALA A 15 40.12 4.20 4.80
CA ALA A 15 40.37 3.42 3.60
C ALA A 15 39.64 2.07 3.64
N VAL A 16 39.68 1.37 4.77
CA VAL A 16 38.94 0.11 5.00
C VAL A 16 37.45 0.34 4.94
N GLU A 17 36.93 1.38 5.60
CA GLU A 17 35.48 1.71 5.58
C GLU A 17 35.01 2.08 4.17
N LYS A 18 35.83 2.75 3.38
CA LYS A 18 35.54 3.06 1.96
C LYS A 18 35.51 1.78 1.12
N ALA A 19 36.51 0.91 1.26
CA ALA A 19 36.59 -0.37 0.55
C ALA A 19 35.41 -1.28 0.90
N GLU A 20 35.01 -1.34 2.16
CA GLU A 20 33.83 -2.09 2.58
C GLU A 20 32.52 -1.53 2.01
N ARG A 21 32.38 -0.20 1.89
CA ARG A 21 31.22 0.42 1.23
C ARG A 21 31.17 0.10 -0.26
N GLU A 22 32.31 0.13 -0.94
CA GLU A 22 32.42 -0.21 -2.36
C GLU A 22 32.11 -1.68 -2.59
N LEU A 23 32.64 -2.59 -1.77
CA LEU A 23 32.35 -4.02 -1.84
C LEU A 23 30.86 -4.33 -1.57
N ARG A 24 30.25 -3.68 -0.58
CA ARG A 24 28.80 -3.80 -0.30
C ARG A 24 27.95 -3.29 -1.47
N SER A 25 28.39 -2.22 -2.12
CA SER A 25 27.69 -1.69 -3.29
C SER A 25 27.81 -2.62 -4.51
N ALA A 26 28.99 -3.18 -4.75
CA ALA A 26 29.25 -4.12 -5.85
C ALA A 26 28.47 -5.45 -5.65
N ASN A 27 28.45 -5.98 -4.45
CA ASN A 27 27.69 -7.18 -4.12
C ASN A 27 26.17 -6.97 -4.27
N ALA A 28 25.65 -5.83 -3.82
CA ALA A 28 24.24 -5.49 -4.00
C ALA A 28 23.87 -5.34 -5.49
N GLU A 29 24.78 -4.80 -6.31
CA GLU A 29 24.60 -4.74 -7.76
C GLU A 29 24.61 -6.12 -8.40
N TYR A 30 25.52 -6.98 -8.02
CA TYR A 30 25.58 -8.38 -8.48
C TYR A 30 24.28 -9.14 -8.15
N PHE A 31 23.77 -9.04 -6.92
CA PHE A 31 22.52 -9.68 -6.52
C PHE A 31 21.31 -9.10 -7.26
N TYR A 32 21.30 -7.82 -7.55
CA TYR A 32 20.27 -7.19 -8.37
C TYR A 32 20.30 -7.73 -9.80
N GLN A 33 21.45 -7.76 -10.45
CA GLN A 33 21.61 -8.30 -11.81
C GLN A 33 21.26 -9.80 -11.89
N LYS A 34 21.60 -10.54 -10.85
CA LYS A 34 21.22 -11.96 -10.71
C LYS A 34 19.70 -12.11 -10.58
N SER A 35 19.05 -11.30 -9.76
CA SER A 35 17.58 -11.35 -9.59
C SER A 35 16.82 -11.00 -10.88
N LEU A 36 17.34 -10.06 -11.70
CA LEU A 36 16.78 -9.76 -13.01
C LEU A 36 16.91 -10.92 -13.99
N ARG A 37 18.00 -11.70 -13.90
CA ARG A 37 18.25 -12.85 -14.77
C ARG A 37 17.40 -14.06 -14.40
N ASP A 38 17.25 -14.28 -13.09
CA ASP A 38 16.64 -15.49 -12.55
C ASP A 38 15.11 -15.38 -12.40
N ASN A 39 14.54 -14.16 -12.51
CA ASN A 39 13.11 -13.93 -12.37
C ASN A 39 12.55 -13.01 -13.47
N PRO A 40 11.82 -13.56 -14.47
CA PRO A 40 11.24 -12.78 -15.56
C PRO A 40 10.27 -11.68 -15.11
N GLN A 41 9.56 -11.88 -14.00
CA GLN A 41 8.62 -10.87 -13.45
C GLN A 41 9.36 -9.66 -12.88
N ILE A 42 10.51 -9.90 -12.23
CA ILE A 42 11.38 -8.80 -11.74
C ILE A 42 12.00 -8.08 -12.95
N ALA A 43 12.40 -8.80 -13.99
CA ALA A 43 12.91 -8.19 -15.21
C ALA A 43 11.86 -7.33 -15.91
N GLN A 44 10.61 -7.77 -15.96
CA GLN A 44 9.50 -7.02 -16.54
C GLN A 44 9.14 -5.78 -15.69
N ALA A 45 9.10 -5.90 -14.37
CA ALA A 45 8.92 -4.77 -13.46
C ALA A 45 10.11 -3.78 -13.52
N ALA A 46 11.33 -4.25 -13.82
CA ALA A 46 12.53 -3.43 -14.01
C ALA A 46 12.59 -2.70 -15.36
N SER A 47 11.63 -2.90 -16.25
CA SER A 47 11.49 -2.10 -17.48
C SER A 47 11.18 -0.63 -17.18
N ASN A 48 10.50 -0.34 -16.07
CA ASN A 48 10.28 1.01 -15.57
C ASN A 48 11.53 1.52 -14.81
N PRO A 49 12.11 2.70 -15.19
CA PRO A 49 13.30 3.26 -14.53
C PRO A 49 13.13 3.49 -13.03
N ILE A 50 11.95 3.87 -12.58
CA ILE A 50 11.62 4.16 -11.17
C ILE A 50 11.57 2.85 -10.37
N SER A 51 10.86 1.85 -10.86
CA SER A 51 10.81 0.50 -10.27
C SER A 51 12.20 -0.12 -10.15
N ARG A 52 13.04 0.06 -11.20
CA ARG A 52 14.45 -0.39 -11.21
C ARG A 52 15.28 0.26 -10.10
N MET A 53 15.15 1.58 -9.92
CA MET A 53 15.88 2.32 -8.89
C MET A 53 15.47 1.87 -7.48
N TRP A 54 14.17 1.65 -7.27
CA TRP A 54 13.62 1.20 -5.98
C TRP A 54 14.02 -0.22 -5.64
N GLN A 55 13.89 -1.16 -6.57
CA GLN A 55 14.36 -2.55 -6.41
C GLN A 55 15.86 -2.59 -6.05
N LYS A 56 16.67 -1.78 -6.74
CA LYS A 56 18.09 -1.64 -6.48
C LYS A 56 18.37 -1.09 -5.07
N ARG A 57 17.64 -0.06 -4.63
CA ARG A 57 17.74 0.53 -3.29
C ARG A 57 17.34 -0.46 -2.22
N ARG A 58 16.24 -1.19 -2.42
CA ARG A 58 15.74 -2.22 -1.49
C ARG A 58 16.73 -3.37 -1.30
N ILE A 59 17.29 -3.89 -2.37
CA ILE A 59 18.32 -4.94 -2.32
C ILE A 59 19.55 -4.44 -1.57
N LYS A 60 19.97 -3.19 -1.80
CA LYS A 60 21.06 -2.56 -1.05
C LYS A 60 20.78 -2.46 0.44
N GLN A 61 19.57 -2.10 0.83
CA GLN A 61 19.16 -2.01 2.24
C GLN A 61 19.08 -3.38 2.90
N GLN A 62 18.49 -4.37 2.24
CA GLN A 62 18.43 -5.75 2.73
C GLN A 62 19.83 -6.35 2.93
N TYR A 63 20.72 -6.14 1.97
CA TYR A 63 22.10 -6.56 2.08
C TYR A 63 22.84 -5.86 3.22
N ALA A 64 22.65 -4.55 3.37
CA ALA A 64 23.25 -3.79 4.48
C ALA A 64 22.73 -4.25 5.85
N LYS A 65 21.43 -4.60 5.96
CA LYS A 65 20.82 -5.15 7.18
C LYS A 65 21.37 -6.55 7.50
N ALA A 66 21.41 -7.43 6.49
CA ALA A 66 21.99 -8.77 6.65
C ALA A 66 23.48 -8.73 7.01
N ALA A 67 24.27 -7.84 6.38
CA ALA A 67 25.67 -7.65 6.70
C ALA A 67 25.90 -7.12 8.13
N ARG A 68 25.02 -6.23 8.63
CA ARG A 68 25.07 -5.77 10.04
C ARG A 68 24.73 -6.89 11.01
N GLN A 69 23.73 -7.71 10.71
CA GLN A 69 23.35 -8.87 11.53
C GLN A 69 24.46 -9.93 11.55
N ALA A 70 25.05 -10.22 10.39
CA ALA A 70 26.19 -11.14 10.29
C ALA A 70 27.43 -10.58 11.02
N GLY A 71 27.69 -9.27 10.95
CA GLY A 71 28.77 -8.61 11.71
C GLY A 71 28.54 -8.64 13.21
N GLN A 72 27.30 -8.46 13.67
CA GLN A 72 26.95 -8.58 15.09
C GLN A 72 27.07 -10.03 15.58
N ALA A 73 26.65 -11.02 14.81
CA ALA A 73 26.80 -12.42 15.11
C ALA A 73 28.29 -12.86 15.13
N ALA A 74 29.08 -12.35 14.17
CA ALA A 74 30.54 -12.55 14.15
C ALA A 74 31.25 -11.89 15.34
N ALA A 75 30.82 -10.68 15.74
CA ALA A 75 31.36 -9.98 16.93
C ALA A 75 31.00 -10.71 18.22
N GLN A 76 29.79 -11.28 18.33
CA GLN A 76 29.38 -12.11 19.46
C GLN A 76 30.12 -13.45 19.48
N GLY A 77 30.35 -14.06 18.34
CA GLY A 77 31.18 -15.26 18.17
C GLY A 77 32.66 -14.99 18.47
N ALA A 78 33.18 -13.83 18.05
CA ALA A 78 34.57 -13.43 18.34
C ALA A 78 34.80 -13.08 19.82
N ALA A 79 33.81 -12.54 20.52
CA ALA A 79 33.90 -12.32 21.98
C ALA A 79 33.97 -13.65 22.75
N ALA A 80 33.20 -14.67 22.30
CA ALA A 80 33.27 -16.02 22.90
C ALA A 80 34.56 -16.76 22.55
N THR A 81 35.21 -16.47 21.41
CA THR A 81 36.51 -17.06 21.01
C THR A 81 37.69 -16.28 21.58
N ALA A 82 37.55 -14.99 21.90
CA ALA A 82 38.63 -14.19 22.49
C ALA A 82 39.01 -14.67 23.91
N GLU A 83 38.05 -15.14 24.69
CA GLU A 83 38.30 -15.75 26.00
C GLU A 83 39.07 -17.08 25.92
N ASN A 84 38.88 -17.84 24.82
CA ASN A 84 39.63 -19.07 24.55
C ASN A 84 40.93 -18.80 23.75
N GLY A 85 41.00 -17.71 22.96
CA GLY A 85 42.16 -17.33 22.16
C GLY A 85 43.35 -16.85 22.95
N PHE A 86 43.15 -16.25 24.15
CA PHE A 86 44.23 -15.81 25.02
C PHE A 86 45.05 -16.98 25.62
N ARG A 87 44.49 -18.19 25.68
CA ARG A 87 45.21 -19.42 26.04
C ARG A 87 46.02 -20.00 24.89
N VAL A 88 45.63 -19.78 23.65
CA VAL A 88 46.29 -20.35 22.46
C VAL A 88 47.50 -19.51 22.02
N THR A 89 47.45 -18.18 22.19
CA THR A 89 48.58 -17.29 21.83
C THR A 89 49.78 -17.45 22.75
N LYS A 90 49.57 -17.88 24.01
CA LYS A 90 50.66 -18.16 24.92
C LYS A 90 51.37 -19.48 24.59
N LEU A 91 50.65 -20.44 23.98
CA LEU A 91 51.21 -21.70 23.49
C LEU A 91 51.89 -21.58 22.11
N ALA A 92 51.50 -20.59 21.30
CA ALA A 92 52.05 -20.34 19.97
C ALA A 92 53.41 -19.63 20.00
N ALA A 93 53.71 -18.87 21.05
CA ALA A 93 55.00 -18.17 21.19
C ALA A 93 56.15 -19.12 21.58
N GLU A 94 55.85 -20.27 22.19
CA GLU A 94 56.85 -21.25 22.60
C GLU A 94 57.06 -22.44 21.65
N GLY A 95 56.24 -22.49 20.52
CA GLY A 95 56.19 -23.63 19.64
C GLY A 95 56.55 -23.34 18.16
N GLY A 96 57.01 -22.13 17.82
CA GLY A 96 57.15 -21.67 16.41
C GLY A 96 58.05 -22.55 15.54
N GLU A 97 59.12 -23.12 16.05
CA GLU A 97 60.00 -24.01 15.25
C GLU A 97 59.41 -25.41 15.03
N ARG A 98 58.68 -25.93 16.01
CA ARG A 98 58.03 -27.27 15.85
C ARG A 98 56.81 -27.23 14.95
N VAL A 99 56.11 -26.10 14.80
CA VAL A 99 54.99 -25.94 13.89
C VAL A 99 55.45 -25.87 12.45
N ALA A 100 56.57 -25.23 12.16
CA ALA A 100 57.16 -25.19 10.85
C ALA A 100 57.63 -26.56 10.37
N GLU A 101 58.25 -27.35 11.20
CA GLU A 101 58.65 -28.73 10.92
C GLU A 101 57.45 -29.67 10.73
N PHE A 102 56.39 -29.52 11.53
CA PHE A 102 55.13 -30.27 11.38
C PHE A 102 54.42 -29.91 10.10
N ALA A 103 54.36 -28.64 9.73
CA ALA A 103 53.76 -28.17 8.49
C ALA A 103 54.51 -28.69 7.24
N ALA A 104 55.83 -28.67 7.27
CA ALA A 104 56.66 -29.21 6.19
C ALA A 104 56.53 -30.73 6.01
N ARG A 105 56.33 -31.45 7.10
CA ARG A 105 56.20 -32.90 7.13
C ARG A 105 54.78 -33.36 6.78
N ASN A 106 53.78 -32.57 7.04
CA ASN A 106 52.37 -32.95 6.82
C ASN A 106 51.65 -32.06 5.81
N TRP A 107 52.36 -31.40 4.87
CA TRP A 107 51.77 -30.43 3.93
C TRP A 107 50.61 -31.02 3.12
N LYS A 108 50.66 -32.32 2.76
CA LYS A 108 49.58 -33.03 2.06
C LYS A 108 48.32 -33.14 2.91
N THR A 109 48.45 -33.40 4.23
CA THR A 109 47.32 -33.51 5.14
C THR A 109 46.74 -32.12 5.41
N ILE A 110 47.57 -31.09 5.54
CA ILE A 110 47.15 -29.69 5.67
C ILE A 110 46.43 -29.21 4.43
N LEU A 111 46.93 -29.59 3.23
CA LEU A 111 46.27 -29.29 1.95
C LEU A 111 44.92 -30.00 1.86
N ILE A 112 44.82 -31.24 2.26
CA ILE A 112 43.57 -32.02 2.28
C ILE A 112 42.56 -31.34 3.25
N VAL A 113 42.96 -30.97 4.45
CA VAL A 113 42.12 -30.32 5.43
C VAL A 113 41.68 -28.92 4.92
N ALA A 114 42.58 -28.17 4.27
CA ALA A 114 42.27 -26.89 3.67
C ALA A 114 41.27 -27.04 2.48
N VAL A 115 41.45 -28.06 1.66
CA VAL A 115 40.53 -28.38 0.53
C VAL A 115 39.17 -28.84 1.08
N PHE A 116 39.14 -29.69 2.12
CA PHE A 116 37.88 -30.08 2.76
C PHE A 116 37.22 -28.91 3.52
N GLY A 117 38.00 -28.05 4.14
CA GLY A 117 37.53 -26.83 4.76
C GLY A 117 36.94 -25.84 3.73
N LEU A 118 37.60 -25.68 2.59
CA LEU A 118 37.10 -24.88 1.47
C LEU A 118 35.85 -25.51 0.83
N LEU A 119 35.85 -26.88 0.71
CA LEU A 119 34.66 -27.58 0.22
C LEU A 119 33.48 -27.50 1.19
N ALA A 120 33.74 -27.60 2.49
CA ALA A 120 32.74 -27.39 3.52
C ALA A 120 32.24 -25.94 3.52
N LEU A 121 33.12 -24.96 3.34
CA LEU A 121 32.74 -23.55 3.17
C LEU A 121 31.92 -23.33 1.90
N LEU A 122 32.29 -23.97 0.79
CA LEU A 122 31.52 -23.95 -0.46
C LEU A 122 30.18 -24.68 -0.32
N LEU A 123 30.09 -25.76 0.46
CA LEU A 123 28.86 -26.46 0.77
C LEU A 123 27.96 -25.63 1.70
N ILE A 124 28.54 -24.95 2.70
CA ILE A 124 27.79 -24.04 3.60
C ILE A 124 27.30 -22.83 2.81
N THR A 125 28.11 -22.25 1.94
CA THR A 125 27.69 -21.18 1.04
C THR A 125 26.74 -21.69 -0.05
N GLY A 126 26.88 -22.95 -0.51
CA GLY A 126 25.95 -23.62 -1.42
C GLY A 126 24.61 -23.94 -0.78
N LEU A 127 24.58 -24.35 0.50
CA LEU A 127 23.35 -24.55 1.28
C LEU A 127 22.68 -23.23 1.61
N GLN A 128 23.43 -22.14 1.85
CA GLN A 128 22.87 -20.79 1.93
C GLN A 128 22.35 -20.32 0.56
N SER A 129 22.95 -20.78 -0.54
CA SER A 129 22.40 -20.53 -1.89
C SER A 129 21.14 -21.35 -2.16
N CYS A 130 20.99 -22.57 -1.59
CA CYS A 130 19.73 -23.33 -1.64
C CYS A 130 18.62 -22.72 -0.77
N THR A 131 18.95 -22.12 0.37
CA THR A 131 17.99 -21.30 1.14
C THR A 131 17.65 -19.98 0.43
N VAL A 132 18.56 -19.45 -0.37
CA VAL A 132 18.31 -18.33 -1.28
C VAL A 132 17.52 -18.77 -2.52
N MET A 133 17.66 -20.00 -3.02
CA MET A 133 16.80 -20.52 -4.12
C MET A 133 15.39 -20.93 -3.64
N ALA A 134 15.22 -21.41 -2.40
CA ALA A 134 13.92 -21.43 -1.74
C ALA A 134 13.41 -20.00 -1.47
N GLY A 135 14.31 -19.00 -1.38
CA GLY A 135 14.05 -17.58 -1.26
C GLY A 135 13.67 -16.86 -2.55
N THR A 136 13.73 -17.47 -3.75
CA THR A 136 13.23 -16.80 -4.98
C THR A 136 11.72 -16.95 -5.16
N ALA A 137 11.11 -18.01 -4.64
CA ALA A 137 9.68 -17.99 -4.31
C ALA A 137 9.42 -17.09 -3.08
N GLY A 138 10.39 -16.91 -2.18
CA GLY A 138 10.37 -16.07 -1.00
C GLY A 138 10.56 -14.56 -1.24
N THR A 139 11.16 -14.10 -2.33
CA THR A 139 11.37 -12.67 -2.57
C THR A 139 10.09 -11.94 -2.98
N GLY A 140 9.17 -12.63 -3.65
CA GLY A 140 7.81 -12.14 -3.86
C GLY A 140 7.03 -12.05 -2.54
N VAL A 141 7.15 -13.07 -1.68
CA VAL A 141 6.53 -13.13 -0.36
C VAL A 141 7.12 -12.09 0.59
N THR A 142 8.45 -11.91 0.62
CA THR A 142 9.08 -10.88 1.47
C THR A 142 8.75 -9.46 1.01
N ALA A 143 8.57 -9.22 -0.29
CA ALA A 143 8.24 -7.91 -0.81
C ALA A 143 6.83 -7.45 -0.47
N SER A 144 5.91 -8.40 -0.26
CA SER A 144 4.50 -8.18 0.01
C SER A 144 4.10 -8.46 1.47
N SER A 145 5.07 -8.73 2.37
CA SER A 145 4.81 -9.04 3.78
C SER A 145 4.99 -7.82 4.67
N TYR A 146 4.14 -7.70 5.70
CA TYR A 146 4.41 -6.79 6.81
C TYR A 146 5.57 -7.30 7.66
N PHE A 147 6.50 -6.41 7.99
CA PHE A 147 7.67 -6.74 8.83
C PHE A 147 7.62 -6.09 10.20
N SER A 148 6.69 -5.19 10.44
CA SER A 148 6.45 -4.61 11.77
C SER A 148 5.98 -5.69 12.74
N LYS A 149 6.26 -5.51 14.03
CA LYS A 149 5.76 -6.43 15.06
C LYS A 149 4.25 -6.28 15.22
N ASP A 150 3.56 -7.36 15.51
CA ASP A 150 2.12 -7.36 15.74
C ASP A 150 1.68 -6.30 16.75
N LYS A 151 2.42 -6.14 17.85
CA LYS A 151 2.13 -5.12 18.87
C LYS A 151 2.14 -3.69 18.31
N ASP A 152 2.99 -3.41 17.33
CA ASP A 152 3.12 -2.08 16.71
C ASP A 152 2.00 -1.86 15.68
N MET A 153 1.68 -2.87 14.88
CA MET A 153 0.56 -2.83 13.93
C MET A 153 -0.80 -2.75 14.62
N LEU A 154 -1.06 -3.63 15.60
CA LEU A 154 -2.30 -3.60 16.38
C LEU A 154 -2.37 -2.33 17.26
N GLY A 155 -1.23 -1.80 17.69
CA GLY A 155 -1.13 -0.54 18.41
C GLY A 155 -1.51 0.66 17.53
N ALA A 156 -1.06 0.68 16.27
CA ALA A 156 -1.41 1.72 15.31
C ALA A 156 -2.91 1.71 14.98
N GLU A 157 -3.47 0.53 14.73
CA GLU A 157 -4.90 0.33 14.53
C GLU A 157 -5.71 0.83 15.72
N LYS A 158 -5.34 0.44 16.93
CA LYS A 158 -6.01 0.89 18.16
C LYS A 158 -5.90 2.42 18.35
N ALA A 159 -4.79 3.02 17.96
CA ALA A 159 -4.61 4.47 18.04
C ALA A 159 -5.55 5.18 17.07
N TYR A 160 -5.67 4.68 15.84
CA TYR A 160 -6.60 5.21 14.83
C TYR A 160 -8.06 5.07 15.27
N ALA A 161 -8.48 3.88 15.65
CA ALA A 161 -9.81 3.61 16.17
C ALA A 161 -10.17 4.47 17.40
N LYS A 162 -9.19 4.84 18.23
CA LYS A 162 -9.39 5.77 19.34
C LYS A 162 -9.71 7.20 18.87
N LEU A 163 -9.12 7.65 17.78
CA LEU A 163 -9.46 8.95 17.17
C LEU A 163 -10.90 8.92 16.63
N GLU A 164 -11.28 7.83 15.96
CA GLU A 164 -12.66 7.61 15.48
C GLU A 164 -13.67 7.61 16.63
N GLN A 165 -13.37 6.90 17.70
CA GLN A 165 -14.22 6.89 18.91
C GLN A 165 -14.32 8.28 19.57
N LYS A 166 -13.27 9.11 19.47
CA LYS A 166 -13.31 10.48 19.96
C LYS A 166 -14.20 11.35 19.08
N LEU A 167 -14.11 11.23 17.77
CA LEU A 167 -14.95 11.91 16.80
C LEU A 167 -16.42 11.50 16.97
N GLN A 168 -16.70 10.20 17.08
CA GLN A 168 -18.06 9.70 17.31
C GLN A 168 -18.66 10.29 18.58
N ARG A 169 -17.92 10.25 19.70
CA ARG A 169 -18.39 10.85 20.95
C ARG A 169 -18.63 12.35 20.87
N TYR A 170 -17.80 13.06 20.14
CA TYR A 170 -17.99 14.49 19.89
C TYR A 170 -19.34 14.74 19.19
N LEU A 171 -19.63 13.99 18.14
CA LEU A 171 -20.88 14.07 17.40
C LEU A 171 -22.10 13.65 18.22
N ASP A 172 -21.99 12.55 18.99
CA ASP A 172 -23.06 12.05 19.85
C ASP A 172 -23.47 13.05 20.96
N THR A 173 -22.52 13.88 21.39
CA THR A 173 -22.74 14.86 22.46
C THR A 173 -22.87 16.29 21.92
N TYR A 174 -22.91 16.47 20.60
CA TYR A 174 -22.83 17.78 19.96
C TYR A 174 -23.94 18.71 20.43
N GLU A 175 -25.21 18.32 20.38
CA GLU A 175 -26.36 19.12 20.82
C GLU A 175 -26.29 19.45 22.32
N ALA A 176 -25.79 18.53 23.14
CA ALA A 176 -25.68 18.76 24.59
C ALA A 176 -24.55 19.72 24.97
N THR A 177 -23.57 19.92 24.10
CA THR A 177 -22.39 20.77 24.34
C THR A 177 -22.42 22.10 23.61
N HIS A 178 -23.38 22.30 22.72
CA HIS A 178 -23.58 23.53 21.95
C HIS A 178 -24.96 24.09 22.24
N ASN A 179 -25.13 25.38 22.00
CA ASN A 179 -26.38 26.09 22.33
C ASN A 179 -26.90 26.82 21.08
N TYR A 180 -27.48 26.05 20.16
CA TYR A 180 -28.18 26.55 18.98
C TYR A 180 -29.67 26.19 19.09
N ASP A 181 -30.52 26.89 18.36
CA ASP A 181 -31.97 26.68 18.40
C ASP A 181 -32.42 25.47 17.56
N GLU A 182 -31.63 25.14 16.51
CA GLU A 182 -31.93 24.03 15.57
C GLU A 182 -30.63 23.42 15.08
N TYR A 183 -30.61 22.07 14.90
CA TYR A 183 -29.45 21.32 14.42
C TYR A 183 -29.80 20.49 13.21
N HIS A 184 -28.93 20.52 12.18
CA HIS A 184 -29.00 19.66 11.01
C HIS A 184 -27.72 18.84 10.89
N PHE A 185 -27.84 17.53 10.92
CA PHE A 185 -26.69 16.61 10.80
C PHE A 185 -26.70 15.91 9.45
N TYR A 186 -25.55 15.91 8.77
CA TYR A 186 -25.27 15.15 7.55
C TYR A 186 -23.94 14.43 7.80
N LEU A 187 -24.02 13.20 8.28
CA LEU A 187 -22.87 12.46 8.79
C LEU A 187 -22.66 11.19 7.96
N ASP A 188 -21.48 11.08 7.34
CA ASP A 188 -21.02 9.82 6.79
C ASP A 188 -20.62 8.87 7.93
N GLU A 189 -20.55 7.56 7.65
CA GLU A 189 -20.14 6.55 8.61
C GLU A 189 -18.67 6.74 9.03
N ILE A 190 -18.39 6.52 10.33
CA ILE A 190 -17.04 6.59 10.88
C ILE A 190 -16.49 5.17 10.91
N GLU A 191 -15.73 4.83 9.89
CA GLU A 191 -15.16 3.51 9.71
C GLU A 191 -13.92 3.55 8.80
N HIS A 192 -13.03 2.58 8.96
CA HIS A 192 -11.91 2.37 8.05
C HIS A 192 -11.57 0.89 7.92
N ASP A 193 -10.75 0.55 6.93
CA ASP A 193 -10.15 -0.76 6.77
C ASP A 193 -8.77 -0.80 7.43
N PRO A 194 -8.55 -1.65 8.46
CA PRO A 194 -7.28 -1.72 9.16
C PRO A 194 -6.13 -2.20 8.26
N TYR A 195 -6.39 -3.02 7.24
CA TYR A 195 -5.34 -3.42 6.28
C TYR A 195 -4.89 -2.26 5.41
N VAL A 196 -5.80 -1.36 5.04
CA VAL A 196 -5.45 -0.12 4.33
C VAL A 196 -4.54 0.74 5.19
N LEU A 197 -4.89 0.96 6.47
CA LEU A 197 -4.07 1.72 7.42
C LEU A 197 -2.66 1.14 7.53
N ILE A 198 -2.54 -0.14 7.84
CA ILE A 198 -1.24 -0.79 8.03
C ILE A 198 -0.43 -0.85 6.74
N SER A 199 -1.09 -1.01 5.58
CA SER A 199 -0.43 -0.96 4.28
C SER A 199 0.14 0.42 3.96
N ILE A 200 -0.59 1.51 4.26
CA ILE A 200 -0.10 2.88 4.10
C ILE A 200 1.12 3.12 5.02
N LEU A 201 0.99 2.81 6.31
CA LEU A 201 2.08 3.01 7.28
C LEU A 201 3.31 2.16 6.92
N SER A 202 3.12 0.91 6.48
CA SER A 202 4.21 0.05 6.01
C SER A 202 4.88 0.63 4.75
N ALA A 203 4.11 1.20 3.83
CA ALA A 203 4.65 1.82 2.62
C ALA A 203 5.44 3.10 2.93
N LEU A 204 4.97 3.92 3.86
CA LEU A 204 5.67 5.14 4.31
C LEU A 204 7.02 4.84 4.96
N HIS A 205 7.15 3.71 5.68
CA HIS A 205 8.30 3.33 6.49
C HIS A 205 9.13 2.17 5.89
N ASP A 206 9.14 1.98 4.59
CA ASP A 206 9.92 0.92 3.89
C ASP A 206 9.66 -0.50 4.46
N GLY A 207 8.44 -0.75 4.95
CA GLY A 207 7.96 -2.06 5.42
C GLY A 207 8.09 -2.32 6.92
N VAL A 208 8.74 -1.46 7.70
CA VAL A 208 8.93 -1.66 9.16
C VAL A 208 8.74 -0.34 9.90
N PHE A 209 7.81 -0.34 10.84
CA PHE A 209 7.60 0.78 11.76
C PHE A 209 7.38 0.32 13.19
N THR A 210 7.55 1.23 14.12
CA THR A 210 7.07 1.11 15.51
C THR A 210 5.90 2.07 15.72
N LEU A 211 5.03 1.77 16.69
CA LEU A 211 3.91 2.64 17.02
C LEU A 211 4.34 4.09 17.31
N ALA A 212 5.50 4.27 17.94
CA ALA A 212 6.00 5.62 18.27
C ALA A 212 6.40 6.45 17.03
N GLU A 213 6.88 5.78 15.99
CA GLU A 213 7.30 6.44 14.73
C GLU A 213 6.14 6.90 13.87
N VAL A 214 4.96 6.29 14.01
CA VAL A 214 3.81 6.52 13.10
C VAL A 214 2.69 7.36 13.72
N GLN A 215 2.90 7.97 14.91
CA GLN A 215 1.83 8.74 15.57
C GLN A 215 1.38 9.96 14.73
N SER A 216 2.33 10.67 14.13
CA SER A 216 2.04 11.83 13.28
C SER A 216 1.31 11.44 11.98
N GLU A 217 1.68 10.30 11.40
CA GLU A 217 1.04 9.78 10.20
C GLU A 217 -0.39 9.31 10.48
N ILE A 218 -0.61 8.67 11.64
CA ILE A 218 -1.95 8.28 12.10
C ILE A 218 -2.86 9.51 12.21
N GLU A 219 -2.40 10.58 12.85
CA GLU A 219 -3.15 11.83 13.00
C GLU A 219 -3.40 12.49 11.63
N MET A 220 -2.38 12.58 10.79
CA MET A 220 -2.49 13.15 9.43
C MET A 220 -3.48 12.38 8.55
N LEU A 221 -3.45 11.05 8.59
CA LEU A 221 -4.38 10.21 7.82
C LEU A 221 -5.81 10.41 8.32
N PHE A 222 -6.01 10.45 9.64
CA PHE A 222 -7.30 10.70 10.24
C PHE A 222 -7.90 12.07 9.84
N GLU A 223 -7.10 13.14 9.89
CA GLU A 223 -7.51 14.49 9.49
C GLU A 223 -7.85 14.58 7.99
N LYS A 224 -7.16 13.80 7.16
CA LYS A 224 -7.44 13.74 5.72
C LYS A 224 -8.68 12.91 5.39
N GLN A 225 -8.95 11.86 6.15
CA GLN A 225 -10.11 11.00 5.94
C GLN A 225 -11.40 11.68 6.41
N TYR A 226 -11.40 12.25 7.61
CA TYR A 226 -12.60 12.80 8.22
C TYR A 226 -12.60 14.33 8.14
N ILE A 227 -13.49 14.88 7.32
CA ILE A 227 -13.66 16.32 7.13
C ILE A 227 -14.94 16.75 7.83
N LEU A 228 -14.79 17.32 9.02
CA LEU A 228 -15.91 17.91 9.77
C LEU A 228 -16.08 19.38 9.40
N THR A 229 -17.30 19.77 9.05
CA THR A 229 -17.67 21.15 8.73
C THR A 229 -18.88 21.56 9.56
N GLU A 230 -18.75 22.68 10.25
CA GLU A 230 -19.80 23.28 11.07
C GLU A 230 -20.17 24.64 10.48
N THR A 231 -21.45 24.85 10.21
CA THR A 231 -21.94 26.11 9.65
C THR A 231 -23.12 26.58 10.46
N VAL A 232 -23.02 27.80 11.03
CA VAL A 232 -24.08 28.43 11.77
C VAL A 232 -24.71 29.54 10.94
N THR A 233 -26.02 29.48 10.75
CA THR A 233 -26.81 30.54 10.11
C THR A 233 -27.77 31.16 11.10
N MET A 234 -27.90 32.47 11.05
CA MET A 234 -28.82 33.22 11.90
C MET A 234 -30.02 33.70 11.08
N GLN A 235 -31.21 33.54 11.64
CA GLN A 235 -32.47 34.04 11.10
C GLN A 235 -33.14 34.92 12.11
N ILE A 236 -33.80 35.99 11.67
CA ILE A 236 -34.69 36.75 12.54
C ILE A 236 -36.08 36.09 12.48
N ARG A 237 -36.51 35.56 13.60
CA ARG A 237 -37.87 35.04 13.79
C ARG A 237 -38.66 35.95 14.68
N TYR A 238 -39.98 35.83 14.69
CA TYR A 238 -40.90 36.65 15.44
C TYR A 238 -41.69 35.77 16.39
N ARG A 239 -41.83 36.24 17.67
CA ARG A 239 -42.69 35.60 18.65
C ARG A 239 -43.76 36.60 19.11
N THR A 240 -44.97 36.12 19.28
CA THR A 240 -46.08 36.93 19.79
C THR A 240 -45.93 37.09 21.30
N LYS A 241 -45.80 38.33 21.74
CA LYS A 241 -45.85 38.69 23.17
C LYS A 241 -47.12 39.51 23.48
N MET A 242 -47.56 39.41 24.68
CA MET A 242 -48.70 40.19 25.23
C MET A 242 -48.18 41.21 26.20
N MET A 243 -48.73 42.41 26.11
CA MET A 243 -48.54 43.49 27.13
C MET A 243 -49.84 44.06 27.49
N VAL A 244 -49.95 44.45 28.73
CA VAL A 244 -51.11 45.24 29.24
C VAL A 244 -50.79 46.69 29.07
N ILE A 245 -51.67 47.43 28.36
CA ILE A 245 -51.62 48.87 28.23
C ILE A 245 -52.87 49.47 28.94
N ILE A 246 -52.75 50.66 29.45
CA ILE A 246 -53.90 51.39 29.96
C ILE A 246 -54.54 52.15 28.79
N GLY A 247 -55.71 51.68 28.40
CA GLY A 247 -56.48 52.30 27.32
C GLY A 247 -57.16 53.60 27.71
N PRO A 248 -57.85 54.20 26.73
CA PRO A 248 -58.68 55.39 27.03
C PRO A 248 -59.67 55.08 28.18
N TYR A 249 -59.87 55.97 29.10
CA TYR A 249 -60.65 55.81 30.29
C TYR A 249 -60.10 55.00 31.45
N GLY A 250 -58.74 54.70 31.43
CA GLY A 250 -58.08 53.95 32.49
C GLY A 250 -58.37 52.48 32.59
N VAL A 251 -58.94 51.87 31.53
CA VAL A 251 -59.24 50.44 31.46
C VAL A 251 -58.05 49.67 30.94
N PRO A 252 -57.54 48.65 31.67
CA PRO A 252 -56.45 47.76 31.13
C PRO A 252 -56.88 47.04 29.87
N GLN A 253 -56.07 47.11 28.84
CA GLN A 253 -56.24 46.35 27.57
C GLN A 253 -55.02 45.49 27.31
N VAL A 254 -55.24 44.25 26.92
CA VAL A 254 -54.18 43.33 26.49
C VAL A 254 -53.98 43.52 24.98
N ILE A 255 -52.82 43.96 24.61
CA ILE A 255 -52.41 44.01 23.20
C ILE A 255 -51.33 42.96 22.93
N THR A 256 -51.30 42.47 21.73
CA THR A 256 -50.26 41.56 21.25
C THR A 256 -49.32 42.30 20.29
N TYR A 257 -48.04 42.00 20.40
CA TYR A 257 -47.04 42.54 19.48
C TYR A 257 -46.06 41.41 19.07
N GLN A 258 -45.41 41.60 17.93
CA GLN A 258 -44.38 40.70 17.43
C GLN A 258 -43.00 41.18 17.90
N GLU A 259 -42.34 40.35 18.70
CA GLU A 259 -40.98 40.63 19.15
C GLU A 259 -40.01 39.85 18.25
N PRO A 260 -39.08 40.52 17.53
CA PRO A 260 -38.04 39.84 16.81
C PRO A 260 -37.04 39.17 17.76
N TYR A 261 -36.57 37.99 17.42
CA TYR A 261 -35.49 37.33 18.13
C TYR A 261 -34.58 36.63 17.13
N GLU A 262 -33.30 36.45 17.50
CA GLU A 262 -32.31 35.72 16.74
C GLU A 262 -32.55 34.22 16.93
N TYR A 263 -32.53 33.48 15.83
CA TYR A 263 -32.68 32.03 15.77
C TYR A 263 -31.50 31.44 15.05
N TYR A 264 -30.71 30.60 15.73
CA TYR A 264 -29.48 30.04 15.23
C TYR A 264 -29.68 28.60 14.79
N ILE A 265 -29.37 28.34 13.53
CA ILE A 265 -29.41 26.99 12.93
C ILE A 265 -27.97 26.54 12.70
N CYS A 266 -27.58 25.43 13.33
CA CYS A 266 -26.28 24.84 13.16
C CYS A 266 -26.38 23.62 12.22
N THR A 267 -25.60 23.62 11.14
CA THR A 267 -25.47 22.49 10.24
C THR A 267 -24.12 21.86 10.45
N VAL A 268 -24.10 20.59 10.86
CA VAL A 268 -22.91 19.77 11.07
C VAL A 268 -22.82 18.76 9.96
N LYS A 269 -21.71 18.78 9.23
CA LYS A 269 -21.44 17.82 8.14
C LYS A 269 -20.14 17.10 8.41
N LEU A 270 -20.19 15.78 8.45
CA LEU A 270 -19.01 14.92 8.43
C LEU A 270 -18.93 14.24 7.08
N LYS A 271 -17.81 14.42 6.41
CA LYS A 271 -17.47 13.66 5.20
C LYS A 271 -16.36 12.66 5.51
N ASN A 272 -16.62 11.37 5.26
CA ASN A 272 -15.61 10.31 5.24
C ASN A 272 -15.10 10.15 3.81
N LYS A 273 -13.82 10.44 3.57
CA LYS A 273 -13.18 10.36 2.24
C LYS A 273 -12.76 8.95 1.87
N ASP A 274 -12.99 7.98 2.73
CA ASP A 274 -12.46 6.61 2.66
C ASP A 274 -10.92 6.56 2.70
N LEU A 275 -10.38 5.84 3.66
CA LEU A 275 -8.93 5.75 3.86
C LEU A 275 -8.22 5.16 2.63
N SER A 276 -8.88 4.29 1.86
CA SER A 276 -8.34 3.70 0.64
C SER A 276 -8.13 4.70 -0.50
N HIS A 277 -8.71 5.91 -0.42
CA HIS A 277 -8.51 6.98 -1.40
C HIS A 277 -7.27 7.83 -1.12
N LEU A 278 -6.69 7.74 0.08
CA LEU A 278 -5.56 8.56 0.49
C LEU A 278 -4.18 8.12 -0.06
N PRO A 279 -3.92 6.83 -0.37
CA PRO A 279 -2.60 6.40 -0.83
C PRO A 279 -2.01 7.25 -1.96
N VAL A 280 -2.80 7.60 -2.96
CA VAL A 280 -2.35 8.45 -4.10
C VAL A 280 -2.04 9.89 -3.72
N GLU A 281 -2.48 10.35 -2.55
CA GLU A 281 -2.22 11.72 -2.06
C GLU A 281 -1.03 11.78 -1.11
N VAL A 282 -0.74 10.68 -0.40
CA VAL A 282 0.25 10.68 0.69
C VAL A 282 1.49 9.85 0.37
N LEU A 283 1.43 8.97 -0.63
CA LEU A 283 2.51 8.08 -1.03
C LEU A 283 3.17 8.55 -2.33
N THR A 284 4.48 8.39 -2.42
CA THR A 284 5.18 8.47 -3.71
C THR A 284 4.79 7.30 -4.61
N GLU A 285 5.09 7.35 -5.91
CA GLU A 285 4.81 6.24 -6.83
C GLU A 285 5.46 4.93 -6.37
N GLU A 286 6.67 5.00 -5.82
CA GLU A 286 7.38 3.85 -5.27
C GLU A 286 6.69 3.27 -4.04
N GLN A 287 6.23 4.13 -3.14
CA GLN A 287 5.48 3.74 -1.95
C GLN A 287 4.08 3.21 -2.32
N LEU A 288 3.44 3.79 -3.33
CA LEU A 288 2.15 3.31 -3.85
C LEU A 288 2.30 1.91 -4.46
N SER A 289 3.43 1.64 -5.15
CA SER A 289 3.76 0.29 -5.61
C SER A 289 3.90 -0.71 -4.45
N ALA A 290 4.57 -0.31 -3.36
CA ALA A 290 4.67 -1.16 -2.17
C ALA A 290 3.30 -1.38 -1.51
N TYR A 291 2.50 -0.33 -1.37
CA TYR A 291 1.13 -0.39 -0.87
C TYR A 291 0.27 -1.39 -1.67
N SER A 292 0.33 -1.34 -3.00
CA SER A 292 -0.42 -2.26 -3.87
C SER A 292 -0.04 -3.73 -3.63
N LEU A 293 1.25 -4.01 -3.39
CA LEU A 293 1.73 -5.34 -3.04
C LEU A 293 1.23 -5.80 -1.68
N TYR A 294 1.20 -4.90 -0.67
CA TYR A 294 0.63 -5.22 0.64
C TYR A 294 -0.87 -5.53 0.54
N MET A 295 -1.64 -4.71 -0.15
CA MET A 295 -3.08 -4.95 -0.33
C MET A 295 -3.36 -6.25 -1.08
N ARG A 296 -2.56 -6.59 -2.09
CA ARG A 296 -2.70 -7.85 -2.85
C ARG A 296 -2.59 -9.11 -1.99
N THR A 297 -1.85 -9.05 -0.89
CA THR A 297 -1.56 -10.21 -0.02
C THR A 297 -2.03 -10.01 1.41
N LEU A 298 -2.59 -8.84 1.73
CA LEU A 298 -2.83 -8.38 3.10
C LEU A 298 -1.56 -8.51 3.97
N GLY A 299 -0.42 -8.14 3.39
CA GLY A 299 0.89 -8.25 4.02
C GLY A 299 1.31 -9.69 4.37
N ASN A 300 0.71 -10.72 3.71
CA ASN A 300 0.79 -12.14 4.06
C ASN A 300 0.37 -12.43 5.51
N ARG A 301 -0.52 -11.62 6.05
CA ARG A 301 -1.08 -11.71 7.39
C ARG A 301 -2.61 -11.53 7.38
N PRO A 302 -3.37 -12.38 6.63
CA PRO A 302 -4.83 -12.29 6.59
C PRO A 302 -5.50 -12.62 7.93
N ASP A 303 -4.71 -13.12 8.89
CA ASP A 303 -5.09 -13.41 10.27
C ASP A 303 -5.03 -12.21 11.22
N LEU A 304 -4.35 -11.12 10.82
CA LEU A 304 -4.03 -9.99 11.71
C LEU A 304 -5.30 -9.25 12.18
N PHE A 305 -6.27 -9.09 11.29
CA PHE A 305 -7.54 -8.41 11.57
C PHE A 305 -8.71 -9.33 11.22
N GLY A 306 -9.12 -10.15 12.18
CA GLY A 306 -10.25 -11.06 11.99
C GLY A 306 -11.59 -10.31 11.90
N GLN A 307 -12.42 -10.64 10.91
CA GLN A 307 -13.69 -9.95 10.62
C GLN A 307 -14.69 -9.91 11.78
N ALA A 308 -14.61 -10.85 12.74
CA ALA A 308 -15.45 -10.81 13.93
C ALA A 308 -15.19 -9.58 14.82
N GLN A 309 -13.94 -9.08 14.84
CA GLN A 309 -13.54 -7.89 15.58
C GLN A 309 -13.42 -6.66 14.68
N TYR A 310 -13.10 -6.88 13.41
CA TYR A 310 -12.88 -5.83 12.40
C TYR A 310 -13.76 -6.10 11.17
N PRO A 311 -15.06 -5.76 11.22
CA PRO A 311 -16.01 -6.10 10.16
C PRO A 311 -15.65 -5.48 8.80
N ASN A 312 -14.95 -4.34 8.80
CA ASN A 312 -14.54 -3.61 7.60
C ASN A 312 -13.16 -4.03 7.07
N ALA A 313 -12.50 -5.01 7.73
CA ALA A 313 -11.21 -5.50 7.28
C ALA A 313 -11.31 -6.17 5.91
N SER A 314 -10.42 -5.80 5.00
CA SER A 314 -10.26 -6.46 3.70
C SER A 314 -10.04 -7.97 3.84
N THR A 315 -10.52 -8.72 2.87
CA THR A 315 -10.31 -10.16 2.76
C THR A 315 -9.69 -10.52 1.43
N LEU A 316 -8.84 -11.56 1.42
CA LEU A 316 -8.30 -12.08 0.16
C LEU A 316 -9.41 -12.75 -0.65
N LYS A 317 -9.74 -12.15 -1.78
CA LYS A 317 -10.69 -12.70 -2.73
C LYS A 317 -9.92 -13.31 -3.91
N GLN A 318 -10.37 -14.49 -4.34
CA GLN A 318 -9.83 -15.11 -5.55
C GLN A 318 -10.49 -14.47 -6.77
N PRO A 319 -9.71 -14.18 -7.84
CA PRO A 319 -10.29 -13.67 -9.07
C PRO A 319 -11.16 -14.73 -9.73
N THR A 320 -12.27 -14.29 -10.31
CA THR A 320 -13.11 -15.15 -11.16
C THR A 320 -12.55 -15.16 -12.56
N TYR A 321 -12.44 -16.35 -13.16
CA TYR A 321 -12.00 -16.55 -14.53
C TYR A 321 -13.19 -16.86 -15.44
N TYR A 322 -13.04 -16.57 -16.73
CA TYR A 322 -14.03 -16.84 -17.75
C TYR A 322 -13.34 -17.23 -19.05
N ASP A 323 -13.81 -18.32 -19.66
CA ASP A 323 -13.31 -18.78 -20.95
C ASP A 323 -14.04 -18.02 -22.09
N ILE A 324 -13.34 -17.09 -22.70
CA ILE A 324 -13.88 -16.30 -23.81
C ILE A 324 -14.11 -17.21 -25.02
N PRO A 325 -15.29 -17.18 -25.65
CA PRO A 325 -15.56 -17.97 -26.83
C PRO A 325 -14.51 -17.70 -27.94
N PRO A 326 -13.92 -18.75 -28.55
CA PRO A 326 -12.88 -18.58 -29.56
C PRO A 326 -13.30 -17.75 -30.80
N GLU A 327 -14.59 -17.75 -31.14
CA GLU A 327 -15.13 -16.92 -32.22
C GLU A 327 -15.07 -15.42 -31.91
N ALA A 328 -15.18 -15.01 -30.65
CA ALA A 328 -15.01 -13.61 -30.26
C ALA A 328 -13.56 -13.15 -30.43
N LEU A 329 -12.59 -14.03 -30.19
CA LEU A 329 -11.16 -13.74 -30.37
C LEU A 329 -10.69 -13.69 -31.83
N LYS A 330 -11.59 -13.92 -32.80
CA LYS A 330 -11.31 -13.67 -34.22
C LYS A 330 -11.31 -12.18 -34.60
N ASP A 331 -11.86 -11.33 -33.76
CA ASP A 331 -11.69 -9.87 -33.87
C ASP A 331 -10.30 -9.51 -33.32
N ASP A 332 -9.36 -9.18 -34.20
CA ASP A 332 -7.96 -8.91 -33.85
C ASP A 332 -7.81 -7.78 -32.82
N ARG A 333 -8.69 -6.76 -32.86
CA ARG A 333 -8.66 -5.64 -31.89
C ARG A 333 -9.11 -6.10 -30.50
N PHE A 334 -10.16 -6.93 -30.45
CA PHE A 334 -10.61 -7.50 -29.18
C PHE A 334 -9.59 -8.52 -28.64
N ALA A 335 -8.98 -9.35 -29.49
CA ALA A 335 -7.94 -10.29 -29.09
C ALA A 335 -6.75 -9.56 -28.46
N ALA A 336 -6.24 -8.50 -29.11
CA ALA A 336 -5.14 -7.69 -28.58
C ALA A 336 -5.52 -7.01 -27.24
N MET A 337 -6.76 -6.52 -27.12
CA MET A 337 -7.27 -5.95 -25.86
C MET A 337 -7.26 -7.00 -24.74
N MET A 338 -7.73 -8.20 -25.02
CA MET A 338 -7.78 -9.28 -24.02
C MET A 338 -6.42 -9.86 -23.68
N GLU A 339 -5.50 -9.93 -24.63
CA GLU A 339 -4.10 -10.33 -24.38
C GLU A 339 -3.44 -9.40 -23.36
N GLU A 340 -3.69 -8.09 -23.46
CA GLU A 340 -3.17 -7.13 -22.48
C GLU A 340 -3.95 -7.21 -21.17
N ALA A 341 -5.28 -7.18 -21.21
CA ALA A 341 -6.14 -7.09 -20.05
C ALA A 341 -5.95 -8.27 -19.07
N THR A 342 -5.82 -9.50 -19.59
CA THR A 342 -5.75 -10.70 -18.75
C THR A 342 -4.46 -10.84 -17.96
N LYS A 343 -3.40 -10.09 -18.30
CA LYS A 343 -2.13 -10.08 -17.54
C LYS A 343 -2.27 -9.61 -16.11
N TYR A 344 -3.32 -8.85 -15.82
CA TYR A 344 -3.51 -8.18 -14.53
C TYR A 344 -4.62 -8.79 -13.67
N ILE A 345 -5.23 -9.91 -14.10
CA ILE A 345 -6.21 -10.63 -13.29
C ILE A 345 -5.63 -10.95 -11.91
N GLY A 346 -6.39 -10.66 -10.84
CA GLY A 346 -5.95 -10.83 -9.46
C GLY A 346 -5.16 -9.65 -8.87
N TYR A 347 -4.98 -8.56 -9.62
CA TYR A 347 -4.43 -7.33 -9.05
C TYR A 347 -5.47 -6.64 -8.17
N PRO A 348 -5.07 -6.06 -7.02
CA PRO A 348 -6.00 -5.35 -6.14
C PRO A 348 -6.48 -4.06 -6.79
N TYR A 349 -7.65 -3.59 -6.36
CA TYR A 349 -8.08 -2.22 -6.66
C TYR A 349 -7.22 -1.21 -5.89
N VAL A 350 -6.68 -0.23 -6.57
CA VAL A 350 -5.96 0.90 -5.95
C VAL A 350 -6.51 2.19 -6.53
N TRP A 351 -7.15 2.99 -5.72
CA TRP A 351 -7.71 4.29 -6.11
C TRP A 351 -6.65 5.17 -6.77
N GLY A 352 -6.94 5.70 -7.96
CA GLY A 352 -6.00 6.50 -8.74
C GLY A 352 -4.86 5.73 -9.40
N GLY A 353 -4.72 4.43 -9.13
CA GLY A 353 -3.75 3.56 -9.75
C GLY A 353 -3.96 3.45 -11.25
N SER A 354 -2.87 3.40 -12.04
CA SER A 354 -2.96 3.45 -13.50
C SER A 354 -1.83 2.72 -14.24
N SER A 355 -1.07 1.89 -13.52
CA SER A 355 0.05 1.14 -14.09
C SER A 355 0.23 -0.21 -13.36
N PRO A 356 0.90 -1.20 -13.99
CA PRO A 356 1.18 -2.47 -13.32
C PRO A 356 1.99 -2.35 -12.03
N SER A 357 2.77 -1.28 -11.86
CA SER A 357 3.55 -1.04 -10.64
C SER A 357 2.70 -0.57 -9.47
N THR A 358 1.71 0.29 -9.73
CA THR A 358 0.84 0.89 -8.72
C THR A 358 -0.46 0.12 -8.53
N SER A 359 -0.72 -0.92 -9.34
CA SER A 359 -2.05 -1.46 -9.60
C SER A 359 -2.97 -0.41 -10.24
N PHE A 360 -4.27 -0.62 -10.24
CA PHE A 360 -5.22 0.14 -11.04
C PHE A 360 -6.48 0.53 -10.27
N ASP A 361 -7.08 1.66 -10.63
CA ASP A 361 -8.52 1.87 -10.48
C ASP A 361 -9.26 1.39 -11.75
N CYS A 362 -10.59 1.47 -11.75
CA CYS A 362 -11.41 0.98 -12.88
C CYS A 362 -11.03 1.63 -14.22
N SER A 363 -10.88 2.94 -14.24
CA SER A 363 -10.59 3.72 -15.44
C SER A 363 -9.10 3.70 -15.80
N GLY A 364 -8.22 3.59 -14.82
CA GLY A 364 -6.78 3.40 -15.01
C GLY A 364 -6.47 2.08 -15.69
N TYR A 365 -7.14 1.02 -15.26
CA TYR A 365 -7.04 -0.29 -15.89
C TYR A 365 -7.47 -0.27 -17.36
N ILE A 366 -8.66 0.24 -17.66
CA ILE A 366 -9.15 0.33 -19.04
C ILE A 366 -8.25 1.24 -19.88
N SER A 367 -7.85 2.41 -19.37
CA SER A 367 -6.93 3.31 -20.08
C SER A 367 -5.60 2.63 -20.40
N TRP A 368 -5.04 1.89 -19.43
CA TRP A 368 -3.80 1.13 -19.63
C TRP A 368 -3.95 0.09 -20.74
N VAL A 369 -4.98 -0.75 -20.63
CA VAL A 369 -5.25 -1.81 -21.61
C VAL A 369 -5.39 -1.24 -23.01
N LEU A 370 -6.19 -0.18 -23.18
CA LEU A 370 -6.41 0.46 -24.47
C LEU A 370 -5.11 1.03 -25.05
N ASN A 371 -4.32 1.75 -24.26
CA ASN A 371 -3.06 2.33 -24.74
C ASN A 371 -2.01 1.27 -25.13
N HIS A 372 -2.14 0.03 -24.64
CA HIS A 372 -1.22 -1.08 -24.94
C HIS A 372 -1.79 -2.10 -25.93
N SER A 373 -3.00 -1.87 -26.46
CA SER A 373 -3.66 -2.74 -27.42
C SER A 373 -4.11 -2.01 -28.71
N GLY A 374 -3.45 -0.90 -29.03
CA GLY A 374 -3.61 -0.23 -30.32
C GLY A 374 -4.47 1.04 -30.31
N TRP A 375 -4.99 1.48 -29.13
CA TRP A 375 -5.62 2.80 -28.98
C TRP A 375 -4.66 3.78 -28.30
N ASN A 376 -4.88 5.05 -28.50
CA ASN A 376 -4.13 6.13 -27.85
C ASN A 376 -5.12 7.06 -27.15
N VAL A 377 -5.62 6.63 -26.00
CA VAL A 377 -6.63 7.38 -25.23
C VAL A 377 -6.05 8.20 -24.07
N GLY A 378 -4.76 7.99 -23.72
CA GLY A 378 -4.13 8.57 -22.54
C GLY A 378 -4.76 8.03 -21.24
N ARG A 379 -4.52 8.71 -20.10
CA ARG A 379 -5.17 8.40 -18.82
C ARG A 379 -6.53 9.10 -18.76
N GLN A 380 -7.59 8.34 -18.72
CA GLN A 380 -8.98 8.82 -18.66
C GLN A 380 -9.64 8.50 -17.32
N THR A 381 -10.64 9.27 -16.93
CA THR A 381 -11.64 8.87 -15.95
C THR A 381 -12.68 7.95 -16.59
N ALA A 382 -13.53 7.29 -15.79
CA ALA A 382 -14.64 6.49 -16.33
C ALA A 382 -15.58 7.34 -17.21
N GLN A 383 -15.88 8.57 -16.79
CA GLN A 383 -16.63 9.52 -17.61
C GLN A 383 -15.89 9.93 -18.89
N GLY A 384 -14.57 10.11 -18.81
CA GLY A 384 -13.73 10.41 -19.98
C GLY A 384 -13.75 9.28 -21.01
N LEU A 385 -13.61 8.03 -20.57
CA LEU A 385 -13.74 6.85 -21.44
C LEU A 385 -15.13 6.77 -22.09
N TYR A 386 -16.19 7.03 -21.32
CA TYR A 386 -17.54 7.08 -21.88
C TYR A 386 -17.68 8.13 -22.98
N ASN A 387 -17.12 9.31 -22.78
CA ASN A 387 -17.17 10.41 -23.76
C ASN A 387 -16.40 10.11 -25.06
N LEU A 388 -15.45 9.18 -25.04
CA LEU A 388 -14.71 8.71 -26.23
C LEU A 388 -15.51 7.67 -27.03
N CYS A 389 -16.54 7.08 -26.45
CA CYS A 389 -17.31 6.01 -27.04
C CYS A 389 -18.57 6.52 -27.74
N THR A 390 -18.99 5.81 -28.79
CA THR A 390 -20.35 5.89 -29.33
C THR A 390 -21.24 4.96 -28.50
N PRO A 391 -22.37 5.44 -27.94
CA PRO A 391 -23.33 4.59 -27.22
C PRO A 391 -23.85 3.43 -28.07
N VAL A 392 -23.96 2.25 -27.47
CA VAL A 392 -24.42 1.02 -28.14
C VAL A 392 -25.61 0.45 -27.38
N SER A 393 -26.63 0.00 -28.07
CA SER A 393 -27.78 -0.66 -27.46
C SER A 393 -27.42 -2.07 -26.97
N THR A 394 -28.18 -2.58 -26.00
CA THR A 394 -28.02 -3.96 -25.49
C THR A 394 -28.15 -5.02 -26.59
N ALA A 395 -28.94 -4.74 -27.65
CA ALA A 395 -29.10 -5.65 -28.77
C ALA A 395 -27.90 -5.64 -29.76
N GLN A 396 -27.05 -4.62 -29.69
CA GLN A 396 -25.93 -4.41 -30.63
C GLN A 396 -24.55 -4.53 -29.95
N VAL A 397 -24.52 -4.70 -28.63
CA VAL A 397 -23.28 -4.85 -27.87
C VAL A 397 -22.55 -6.11 -28.29
N LYS A 398 -21.23 -6.00 -28.44
CA LYS A 398 -20.35 -7.11 -28.81
C LYS A 398 -19.10 -7.14 -27.93
N PRO A 399 -18.39 -8.27 -27.83
CA PRO A 399 -17.10 -8.33 -27.18
C PRO A 399 -16.15 -7.22 -27.66
N GLY A 400 -15.48 -6.54 -26.70
CA GLY A 400 -14.62 -5.39 -26.95
C GLY A 400 -15.31 -4.02 -26.77
N ASP A 401 -16.64 -3.97 -26.71
CA ASP A 401 -17.33 -2.75 -26.26
C ASP A 401 -17.07 -2.53 -24.77
N LEU A 402 -17.09 -1.29 -24.31
CA LEU A 402 -16.98 -0.94 -22.90
C LEU A 402 -18.37 -0.92 -22.26
N VAL A 403 -18.44 -1.26 -20.98
CA VAL A 403 -19.64 -1.13 -20.16
C VAL A 403 -19.43 -0.10 -19.08
N PHE A 404 -20.43 0.73 -18.81
CA PHE A 404 -20.37 1.89 -17.93
C PHE A 404 -21.48 1.87 -16.89
N PHE A 405 -21.14 2.35 -15.67
CA PHE A 405 -22.03 2.35 -14.52
C PHE A 405 -22.03 3.72 -13.83
N LYS A 406 -23.11 4.01 -13.10
CA LYS A 406 -23.28 5.21 -12.27
C LYS A 406 -23.60 4.83 -10.84
N GLY A 407 -23.23 5.71 -9.89
CA GLY A 407 -23.59 5.55 -8.47
C GLY A 407 -22.89 4.39 -7.76
N THR A 408 -21.80 3.86 -8.30
CA THR A 408 -20.97 2.86 -7.61
C THR A 408 -20.16 3.48 -6.47
N TYR A 409 -19.95 4.78 -6.49
CA TYR A 409 -19.47 5.64 -5.42
C TYR A 409 -19.97 7.08 -5.65
N ASP A 410 -19.84 7.94 -4.63
CA ASP A 410 -20.31 9.34 -4.68
C ASP A 410 -19.47 10.17 -5.66
N THR A 411 -19.94 10.25 -6.91
CA THR A 411 -19.37 11.08 -7.97
C THR A 411 -20.44 11.43 -9.02
N PRO A 412 -20.41 12.62 -9.59
CA PRO A 412 -21.27 12.96 -10.71
C PRO A 412 -20.91 12.17 -11.97
N GLY A 413 -21.92 11.66 -12.67
CA GLY A 413 -21.74 10.97 -13.95
C GLY A 413 -21.35 9.51 -13.84
N VAL A 414 -20.51 9.05 -14.79
CA VAL A 414 -20.07 7.64 -14.84
C VAL A 414 -19.01 7.39 -13.77
N SER A 415 -19.27 6.42 -12.89
CA SER A 415 -18.44 6.09 -11.74
C SER A 415 -17.61 4.82 -11.92
N HIS A 416 -17.97 3.92 -12.85
CA HIS A 416 -17.23 2.67 -13.07
C HIS A 416 -17.30 2.21 -14.53
N CYS A 417 -16.32 1.40 -14.96
CA CYS A 417 -16.25 0.86 -16.31
C CYS A 417 -15.57 -0.51 -16.35
N GLY A 418 -15.87 -1.27 -17.42
CA GLY A 418 -15.28 -2.57 -17.71
C GLY A 418 -15.29 -2.88 -19.21
N ILE A 419 -14.63 -3.98 -19.61
CA ILE A 419 -14.63 -4.53 -20.96
C ILE A 419 -15.72 -5.59 -21.03
N TYR A 420 -16.68 -5.42 -21.94
CA TYR A 420 -17.67 -6.45 -22.23
C TYR A 420 -17.02 -7.60 -23.01
N VAL A 421 -17.15 -8.82 -22.55
CA VAL A 421 -16.52 -10.00 -23.16
C VAL A 421 -17.52 -11.00 -23.76
N GLY A 422 -18.81 -10.62 -23.80
CA GLY A 422 -19.89 -11.48 -24.25
C GLY A 422 -20.64 -12.16 -23.12
N ASN A 423 -21.81 -12.75 -23.42
CA ASN A 423 -22.64 -13.56 -22.50
C ASN A 423 -22.95 -12.86 -21.16
N SER A 424 -23.17 -11.55 -21.18
CA SER A 424 -23.37 -10.72 -19.97
C SER A 424 -22.20 -10.82 -18.97
N ILE A 425 -20.99 -11.01 -19.44
CA ILE A 425 -19.77 -11.00 -18.63
C ILE A 425 -18.94 -9.76 -18.99
N MET A 426 -18.34 -9.14 -18.00
CA MET A 426 -17.32 -8.11 -18.16
C MET A 426 -16.02 -8.50 -17.46
N LEU A 427 -14.89 -8.02 -17.96
CA LEU A 427 -13.62 -7.96 -17.24
C LEU A 427 -13.42 -6.53 -16.77
N HIS A 428 -13.23 -6.34 -15.47
CA HIS A 428 -13.10 -5.01 -14.89
C HIS A 428 -12.11 -4.98 -13.72
N CYS A 429 -11.66 -3.78 -13.35
CA CYS A 429 -10.94 -3.58 -12.11
C CYS A 429 -11.94 -3.45 -10.97
N GLY A 430 -12.33 -4.62 -10.42
CA GLY A 430 -12.92 -4.77 -9.10
C GLY A 430 -11.81 -4.95 -8.07
N ASP A 431 -12.14 -5.58 -6.95
CA ASP A 431 -11.14 -5.97 -5.95
C ASP A 431 -11.27 -7.48 -5.65
N PRO A 432 -10.44 -8.28 -6.33
CA PRO A 432 -9.41 -7.98 -7.33
C PRO A 432 -9.96 -7.79 -8.77
N ILE A 433 -9.08 -7.44 -9.74
CA ILE A 433 -9.40 -7.48 -11.18
C ILE A 433 -9.87 -8.90 -11.53
N SER A 434 -11.06 -9.01 -12.08
CA SER A 434 -11.70 -10.30 -12.35
C SER A 434 -12.85 -10.19 -13.36
N TYR A 435 -13.31 -11.34 -13.84
CA TYR A 435 -14.55 -11.41 -14.59
C TYR A 435 -15.77 -11.35 -13.67
N THR A 436 -16.83 -10.69 -14.11
CA THR A 436 -18.05 -10.50 -13.32
C THR A 436 -19.29 -10.60 -14.21
N ASN A 437 -20.34 -11.21 -13.68
CA ASN A 437 -21.63 -11.35 -14.37
C ASN A 437 -22.45 -10.07 -14.21
N LEU A 438 -22.78 -9.45 -15.33
CA LEU A 438 -23.60 -8.24 -15.44
C LEU A 438 -25.06 -8.44 -15.02
N ASN A 439 -25.56 -9.69 -14.97
CA ASN A 439 -26.92 -9.98 -14.56
C ASN A 439 -27.11 -9.96 -13.02
N SER A 440 -26.06 -9.76 -12.24
CA SER A 440 -26.20 -9.57 -10.80
C SER A 440 -27.01 -8.32 -10.49
N LYS A 441 -27.75 -8.34 -9.37
CA LYS A 441 -28.61 -7.23 -8.95
C LYS A 441 -27.84 -5.92 -8.87
N TYR A 442 -26.66 -5.95 -8.24
CA TYR A 442 -25.80 -4.77 -8.09
C TYR A 442 -25.46 -4.12 -9.44
N TRP A 443 -24.96 -4.89 -10.41
CA TRP A 443 -24.59 -4.33 -11.72
C TRP A 443 -25.77 -3.89 -12.54
N GLN A 444 -26.94 -4.53 -12.41
CA GLN A 444 -28.17 -4.08 -13.07
C GLN A 444 -28.69 -2.75 -12.50
N GLU A 445 -28.62 -2.54 -11.19
CA GLU A 445 -29.04 -1.30 -10.53
C GLU A 445 -28.14 -0.11 -10.89
N HIS A 446 -26.86 -0.35 -11.17
CA HIS A 446 -25.90 0.69 -11.50
C HIS A 446 -25.62 0.84 -12.99
N PHE A 447 -26.17 -0.05 -13.82
CA PHE A 447 -25.94 -0.03 -15.27
C PHE A 447 -26.34 1.31 -15.88
N TYR A 448 -25.46 1.86 -16.71
CA TYR A 448 -25.73 3.11 -17.41
C TYR A 448 -25.78 2.95 -18.92
N SER A 449 -24.72 2.40 -19.54
CA SER A 449 -24.63 2.28 -21.00
C SER A 449 -23.53 1.30 -21.42
N TYR A 450 -23.66 0.79 -22.63
CA TYR A 450 -22.52 0.28 -23.38
C TYR A 450 -21.96 1.38 -24.29
N GLY A 451 -20.69 1.29 -24.64
CA GLY A 451 -20.02 2.22 -25.54
C GLY A 451 -18.98 1.55 -26.40
N ARG A 452 -18.94 1.91 -27.69
CA ARG A 452 -17.97 1.40 -28.66
C ARG A 452 -16.90 2.44 -28.93
N LEU A 453 -15.65 2.06 -28.83
CA LEU A 453 -14.52 2.88 -29.25
C LEU A 453 -14.47 2.99 -30.78
N PRO A 454 -13.93 4.11 -31.31
CA PRO A 454 -13.79 4.35 -32.75
C PRO A 454 -12.80 3.39 -33.43
#